data_843792b160a6de1baa2d2b8d78db79fa
#
_entry.id   843792b160a6de1baa2d2b8d78db79fa
#
_cell.length_a   1.000
_cell.length_b   1.000
_cell.length_c   1.000
_cell.angle_alpha   90.00
_cell.angle_beta   90.00
_cell.angle_gamma   90.00
#
_symmetry.space_group_name_H-M   'P 1'
#
loop_
_entity.id
_entity.type
_entity.pdbx_description
1 polymer ?
#
loop_
_entity_poly.entity_id
_entity_poly.type
_entity_poly.pdbx_seq_one_letter_code
_entity_poly.pdbx_strand_id
1 'polypeptide(L)'
;MTTTRSARHPARLASGVGLCGFVLLGIILRLASFTHAGLFQDDAWVALTGRVPLGTAARMAGTSPGFILGLHPYFAAAATSARWSELPAFVIAMIGIAMTFPIVRRVTNSAVSGAVATIIVALSPVAIATSTHVKPYTLDYLDGLVIVGLGYAALIDVHPRRSWQLLGASLVTLLLSASILPVVVGVWMVIALDIAVGQRRGDRRLGPAALSAVGVVTIALTVFGNLPTALHRYWTNAMLTPTPLSTLPHRVSTTVRGLVTGLLPTTTKISGDVLLVTVVAVVLLSCGLLEIRRSRAVQVATAVVLTAVACSVLGRIPLGTGRTDMAIYPALILIALAGGARLSRALLVRWPSGRIVVASLVIAGLVAAGAVAIAQHRPYPATNLGALVPELSSCGARPPLVVVDAYTRYPWALTESPRFTLEFSSGYGAGFTVAHSSTAIVLPAQPYEVGYTPIAWARSVERTAGAAQPIAFLETPPAGVAHVDPFSATLQRDGYRVVRTVRAGTTTLSCFSPHALAPMR
;
A
#
# COMPACT_ATOMS: atom_id res chain seq x y z
N MET A 1 2.71 7.46 58.08
CA MET A 1 2.26 7.28 56.69
C MET A 1 2.88 8.36 55.81
N THR A 2 4.07 8.14 55.31
CA THR A 2 4.89 9.12 54.58
C THR A 2 5.14 8.64 53.18
N THR A 3 4.49 9.29 52.22
CA THR A 3 4.93 9.76 50.90
C THR A 3 5.88 8.89 50.07
N THR A 4 5.33 7.91 49.33
CA THR A 4 5.98 7.27 48.17
C THR A 4 5.54 7.86 46.83
N ARG A 5 5.17 9.16 46.79
CA ARG A 5 4.70 9.84 45.56
C ARG A 5 5.80 10.30 44.59
N SER A 6 7.06 10.38 45.04
CA SER A 6 8.14 11.05 44.26
C SER A 6 8.81 10.22 43.16
N ALA A 7 8.79 8.88 43.21
CA ALA A 7 9.55 8.04 42.27
C ALA A 7 8.83 7.72 40.95
N ARG A 8 7.55 8.05 40.81
CA ARG A 8 6.76 7.73 39.57
C ARG A 8 6.88 8.77 38.46
N HIS A 9 7.38 9.97 38.73
CA HIS A 9 7.48 11.07 37.77
C HIS A 9 8.58 10.87 36.69
N PRO A 10 9.84 10.49 37.02
CA PRO A 10 10.90 10.38 36.02
C PRO A 10 10.70 9.22 35.02
N ALA A 11 10.12 8.11 35.46
CA ALA A 11 9.84 6.97 34.59
C ALA A 11 8.75 7.27 33.53
N ARG A 12 7.77 8.11 33.89
CA ARG A 12 6.73 8.55 32.91
C ARG A 12 7.27 9.53 31.89
N LEU A 13 8.17 10.41 32.29
CA LEU A 13 8.85 11.35 31.39
C LEU A 13 9.74 10.61 30.40
N ALA A 14 10.56 9.67 30.87
CA ALA A 14 11.45 8.89 30.00
C ALA A 14 10.68 8.06 28.96
N SER A 15 9.55 7.46 29.33
CA SER A 15 8.71 6.71 28.40
C SER A 15 8.03 7.62 27.36
N GLY A 16 7.64 8.83 27.75
CA GLY A 16 7.08 9.83 26.82
C GLY A 16 8.11 10.32 25.80
N VAL A 17 9.32 10.64 26.26
CA VAL A 17 10.42 11.09 25.39
C VAL A 17 10.80 10.01 24.36
N GLY A 18 10.88 8.74 24.78
CA GLY A 18 11.16 7.63 23.88
C GLY A 18 10.09 7.46 22.78
N LEU A 19 8.80 7.52 23.15
CA LEU A 19 7.71 7.46 22.18
C LEU A 19 7.79 8.61 21.17
N CYS A 20 7.99 9.84 21.65
CA CYS A 20 8.15 11.02 20.77
C CYS A 20 9.33 10.86 19.82
N GLY A 21 10.46 10.31 20.26
CA GLY A 21 11.64 10.07 19.42
C GLY A 21 11.36 9.11 18.27
N PHE A 22 10.70 7.98 18.53
CA PHE A 22 10.35 7.02 17.48
C PHE A 22 9.27 7.54 16.51
N VAL A 23 8.29 8.28 17.03
CA VAL A 23 7.28 8.94 16.18
C VAL A 23 7.94 9.98 15.27
N LEU A 24 8.81 10.81 15.84
CA LEU A 24 9.57 11.80 15.07
C LEU A 24 10.44 11.14 13.99
N LEU A 25 11.14 10.06 14.30
CA LEU A 25 11.89 9.28 13.32
C LEU A 25 10.97 8.77 12.18
N GLY A 26 9.82 8.20 12.54
CA GLY A 26 8.84 7.74 11.54
C GLY A 26 8.32 8.86 10.64
N ILE A 27 8.15 10.07 11.18
CA ILE A 27 7.77 11.27 10.41
C ILE A 27 8.92 11.69 9.48
N ILE A 28 10.15 11.74 9.98
CA ILE A 28 11.35 12.11 9.19
C ILE A 28 11.53 11.15 8.00
N LEU A 29 11.38 9.83 8.23
CA LEU A 29 11.50 8.84 7.15
C LEU A 29 10.43 9.04 6.06
N ARG A 30 9.19 9.41 6.44
CA ARG A 30 8.12 9.73 5.48
C ARG A 30 8.36 11.04 4.76
N LEU A 31 8.85 12.06 5.45
CA LEU A 31 9.24 13.33 4.82
C LEU A 31 10.36 13.13 3.82
N ALA A 32 11.36 12.28 4.14
CA ALA A 32 12.42 11.94 3.22
C ALA A 32 11.90 11.24 1.96
N SER A 33 10.86 10.40 2.06
CA SER A 33 10.18 9.81 0.90
C SER A 33 9.41 10.85 0.10
N PHE A 34 8.73 11.78 0.77
CA PHE A 34 7.90 12.82 0.16
C PHE A 34 8.69 13.86 -0.64
N THR A 35 9.99 14.05 -0.34
CA THR A 35 10.83 15.04 -1.02
C THR A 35 11.35 14.56 -2.37
N HIS A 36 11.21 13.30 -2.72
CA HIS A 36 11.69 12.75 -4.00
C HIS A 36 10.73 13.12 -5.13
N ALA A 37 11.31 13.64 -6.21
CA ALA A 37 10.55 14.13 -7.36
C ALA A 37 10.07 12.97 -8.25
N GLY A 38 8.79 12.98 -8.58
CA GLY A 38 8.19 12.10 -9.57
C GLY A 38 7.23 11.07 -8.98
N LEU A 39 6.17 10.78 -9.70
CA LEU A 39 5.20 9.76 -9.36
C LEU A 39 5.56 8.43 -10.00
N PHE A 40 5.35 7.35 -9.27
CA PHE A 40 5.32 6.02 -9.84
C PHE A 40 4.13 5.90 -10.81
N GLN A 41 4.21 5.00 -11.78
CA GLN A 41 3.20 4.76 -12.80
C GLN A 41 1.76 4.70 -12.23
N ASP A 42 1.54 3.88 -11.19
CA ASP A 42 0.22 3.68 -10.60
C ASP A 42 -0.32 4.94 -9.90
N ASP A 43 0.57 5.73 -9.32
CA ASP A 43 0.25 6.98 -8.63
C ASP A 43 -0.06 8.08 -9.64
N ALA A 44 0.72 8.17 -10.72
CA ALA A 44 0.47 9.07 -11.82
C ALA A 44 -0.86 8.74 -12.52
N TRP A 45 -1.20 7.46 -12.66
CA TRP A 45 -2.48 7.04 -13.20
C TRP A 45 -3.66 7.53 -12.36
N VAL A 46 -3.57 7.43 -11.02
CA VAL A 46 -4.59 7.97 -10.13
C VAL A 46 -4.62 9.49 -10.18
N ALA A 47 -3.47 10.17 -10.15
CA ALA A 47 -3.41 11.63 -10.22
C ALA A 47 -3.99 12.19 -11.53
N LEU A 48 -3.82 11.48 -12.67
CA LEU A 48 -4.43 11.83 -13.96
C LEU A 48 -5.97 11.91 -13.91
N THR A 49 -6.61 11.23 -12.95
CA THR A 49 -8.08 11.31 -12.80
C THR A 49 -8.56 12.73 -12.60
N GLY A 50 -7.76 13.62 -12.00
CA GLY A 50 -8.09 15.05 -11.86
C GLY A 50 -8.12 15.83 -13.19
N ARG A 51 -7.59 15.28 -14.28
CA ARG A 51 -7.53 15.93 -15.60
C ARG A 51 -8.59 15.42 -16.59
N VAL A 52 -9.48 14.55 -16.15
CA VAL A 52 -10.55 13.98 -16.99
C VAL A 52 -11.91 14.18 -16.33
N PRO A 53 -13.02 14.10 -17.09
CA PRO A 53 -14.36 14.21 -16.52
C PRO A 53 -14.62 13.17 -15.44
N LEU A 54 -15.36 13.52 -14.40
CA LEU A 54 -15.60 12.71 -13.20
C LEU A 54 -16.10 11.29 -13.52
N GLY A 55 -17.01 11.14 -14.49
CA GLY A 55 -17.52 9.83 -14.90
C GLY A 55 -16.47 8.93 -15.56
N THR A 56 -15.47 9.51 -16.21
CA THR A 56 -14.30 8.80 -16.75
C THR A 56 -13.33 8.48 -15.62
N ALA A 57 -13.06 9.45 -14.74
CA ALA A 57 -12.19 9.30 -13.58
C ALA A 57 -12.59 8.11 -12.70
N ALA A 58 -13.88 7.96 -12.40
CA ALA A 58 -14.41 6.86 -11.58
C ALA A 58 -14.13 5.45 -12.17
N ARG A 59 -13.92 5.36 -13.49
CA ARG A 59 -13.66 4.09 -14.20
C ARG A 59 -12.21 3.91 -14.62
N MET A 60 -11.37 4.91 -14.39
CA MET A 60 -10.01 4.94 -14.94
C MET A 60 -9.01 4.10 -14.14
N ALA A 61 -8.99 4.23 -12.86
CA ALA A 61 -7.77 3.95 -12.11
C ALA A 61 -7.73 2.61 -11.35
N GLY A 62 -8.59 1.64 -11.58
CA GLY A 62 -8.57 0.37 -10.83
C GLY A 62 -8.51 0.55 -9.29
N THR A 63 -8.92 1.71 -8.81
CA THR A 63 -8.97 2.13 -7.40
C THR A 63 -10.44 2.35 -7.03
N SER A 64 -10.77 2.26 -5.75
CA SER A 64 -12.16 2.41 -5.31
C SER A 64 -12.77 3.72 -5.82
N PRO A 65 -13.94 3.67 -6.47
CA PRO A 65 -14.56 4.87 -7.05
C PRO A 65 -14.77 6.00 -6.05
N GLY A 66 -15.15 5.70 -4.81
CA GLY A 66 -15.34 6.71 -3.77
C GLY A 66 -14.06 7.46 -3.42
N PHE A 67 -12.91 6.79 -3.41
CA PHE A 67 -11.61 7.46 -3.23
C PHE A 67 -11.34 8.46 -4.36
N ILE A 68 -11.55 8.03 -5.60
CA ILE A 68 -11.39 8.89 -6.77
C ILE A 68 -12.36 10.07 -6.71
N LEU A 69 -13.66 9.81 -6.48
CA LEU A 69 -14.68 10.85 -6.41
C LEU A 69 -14.38 11.88 -5.31
N GLY A 70 -13.93 11.43 -4.15
CA GLY A 70 -13.59 12.30 -3.02
C GLY A 70 -12.35 13.17 -3.26
N LEU A 71 -11.37 12.70 -4.01
CA LEU A 71 -10.11 13.39 -4.27
C LEU A 71 -10.03 14.04 -5.66
N HIS A 72 -11.01 13.84 -6.54
CA HIS A 72 -11.00 14.40 -7.90
C HIS A 72 -10.79 15.93 -7.94
N PRO A 73 -11.52 16.75 -7.15
CA PRO A 73 -11.27 18.19 -7.15
C PRO A 73 -9.86 18.54 -6.67
N TYR A 74 -9.34 17.78 -5.73
CA TYR A 74 -7.99 17.96 -5.23
C TYR A 74 -6.95 17.64 -6.30
N PHE A 75 -7.06 16.51 -7.00
CA PHE A 75 -6.16 16.15 -8.08
C PHE A 75 -6.23 17.13 -9.25
N ALA A 76 -7.41 17.66 -9.56
CA ALA A 76 -7.57 18.72 -10.53
C ALA A 76 -6.79 19.99 -10.14
N ALA A 77 -6.80 20.37 -8.86
CA ALA A 77 -6.07 21.52 -8.34
C ALA A 77 -4.55 21.24 -8.18
N ALA A 78 -4.16 20.01 -7.83
CA ALA A 78 -2.76 19.60 -7.73
C ALA A 78 -2.05 19.63 -9.09
N ALA A 79 -2.83 19.54 -10.17
CA ALA A 79 -2.39 19.60 -11.56
C ALA A 79 -1.24 18.61 -11.86
N THR A 80 -0.04 19.15 -12.19
CA THR A 80 1.13 18.35 -12.59
C THR A 80 2.11 18.08 -11.45
N SER A 81 1.84 18.59 -10.25
CA SER A 81 2.78 18.46 -9.14
C SER A 81 2.69 17.08 -8.47
N ALA A 82 3.76 16.30 -8.55
CA ALA A 82 3.88 15.03 -7.86
C ALA A 82 3.72 15.19 -6.34
N ARG A 83 4.37 16.19 -5.75
CA ARG A 83 4.31 16.45 -4.29
C ARG A 83 2.90 16.75 -3.80
N TRP A 84 2.17 17.59 -4.53
CA TRP A 84 0.78 17.88 -4.18
C TRP A 84 -0.11 16.64 -4.34
N SER A 85 0.11 15.83 -5.36
CA SER A 85 -0.66 14.59 -5.54
C SER A 85 -0.45 13.58 -4.40
N GLU A 86 0.76 13.51 -3.82
CA GLU A 86 1.09 12.63 -2.70
C GLU A 86 0.58 13.14 -1.34
N LEU A 87 0.33 14.44 -1.20
CA LEU A 87 0.00 15.07 0.09
C LEU A 87 -1.19 14.44 0.83
N PRO A 88 -2.31 14.04 0.18
CA PRO A 88 -3.41 13.39 0.89
C PRO A 88 -2.99 12.09 1.57
N ALA A 89 -2.21 11.23 0.89
CA ALA A 89 -1.73 9.98 1.47
C ALA A 89 -0.79 10.24 2.67
N PHE A 90 0.08 11.24 2.55
CA PHE A 90 0.98 11.65 3.62
C PHE A 90 0.21 12.15 4.85
N VAL A 91 -0.77 13.04 4.67
CA VAL A 91 -1.58 13.58 5.77
C VAL A 91 -2.36 12.46 6.46
N ILE A 92 -2.98 11.56 5.69
CA ILE A 92 -3.70 10.40 6.24
C ILE A 92 -2.75 9.48 7.02
N ALA A 93 -1.52 9.26 6.54
CA ALA A 93 -0.51 8.50 7.27
C ALA A 93 -0.17 9.13 8.62
N MET A 94 -0.04 10.47 8.69
CA MET A 94 0.20 11.19 9.94
C MET A 94 -0.97 11.05 10.91
N ILE A 95 -2.21 11.18 10.42
CA ILE A 95 -3.41 10.95 11.21
C ILE A 95 -3.44 9.50 11.72
N GLY A 96 -3.11 8.52 10.87
CA GLY A 96 -3.02 7.10 11.24
C GLY A 96 -2.06 6.86 12.42
N ILE A 97 -0.85 7.42 12.37
CA ILE A 97 0.11 7.34 13.49
C ILE A 97 -0.47 7.98 14.76
N ALA A 98 -1.02 9.19 14.65
CA ALA A 98 -1.56 9.92 15.80
C ALA A 98 -2.74 9.20 16.46
N MET A 99 -3.63 8.59 15.64
CA MET A 99 -4.82 7.87 16.13
C MET A 99 -4.50 6.48 16.69
N THR A 100 -3.34 5.90 16.35
CA THR A 100 -2.96 4.57 16.83
C THR A 100 -2.87 4.51 18.36
N PHE A 101 -2.18 5.48 18.97
CA PHE A 101 -2.02 5.50 20.43
C PHE A 101 -3.36 5.52 21.19
N PRO A 102 -4.26 6.50 20.98
CA PRO A 102 -5.50 6.59 21.75
C PRO A 102 -6.43 5.41 21.49
N ILE A 103 -6.53 4.90 20.25
CA ILE A 103 -7.42 3.79 19.93
C ILE A 103 -6.90 2.50 20.55
N VAL A 104 -5.62 2.14 20.34
CA VAL A 104 -5.05 0.91 20.90
C VAL A 104 -5.02 0.95 22.43
N ARG A 105 -4.66 2.10 23.03
CA ARG A 105 -4.74 2.28 24.49
C ARG A 105 -6.15 2.00 25.00
N ARG A 106 -7.18 2.51 24.33
CA ARG A 106 -8.58 2.30 24.73
C ARG A 106 -8.98 0.84 24.58
N VAL A 107 -8.65 0.20 23.46
CA VAL A 107 -9.00 -1.19 23.15
C VAL A 107 -8.31 -2.19 24.08
N THR A 108 -7.06 -1.94 24.44
CA THR A 108 -6.25 -2.82 25.29
C THR A 108 -6.24 -2.41 26.76
N ASN A 109 -6.80 -1.25 27.08
CA ASN A 109 -6.70 -0.59 28.40
C ASN A 109 -5.23 -0.46 28.89
N SER A 110 -4.29 -0.27 27.98
CA SER A 110 -2.85 -0.24 28.25
C SER A 110 -2.13 0.88 27.49
N ALA A 111 -1.55 1.83 28.18
CA ALA A 111 -0.74 2.89 27.58
C ALA A 111 0.53 2.32 26.91
N VAL A 112 1.12 1.26 27.49
CA VAL A 112 2.29 0.58 26.90
C VAL A 112 1.93 -0.05 25.57
N SER A 113 0.79 -0.74 25.48
CA SER A 113 0.30 -1.31 24.23
C SER A 113 0.06 -0.23 23.17
N GLY A 114 -0.55 0.91 23.57
CA GLY A 114 -0.72 2.07 22.68
C GLY A 114 0.61 2.60 22.16
N ALA A 115 1.61 2.76 23.04
CA ALA A 115 2.94 3.24 22.65
C ALA A 115 3.65 2.27 21.70
N VAL A 116 3.68 0.97 22.03
CA VAL A 116 4.32 -0.05 21.18
C VAL A 116 3.64 -0.13 19.82
N ALA A 117 2.31 -0.13 19.75
CA ALA A 117 1.59 -0.08 18.48
C ALA A 117 1.98 1.13 17.62
N THR A 118 2.03 2.31 18.25
CA THR A 118 2.39 3.55 17.56
C THR A 118 3.82 3.50 17.00
N ILE A 119 4.78 2.95 17.77
CA ILE A 119 6.15 2.76 17.31
C ILE A 119 6.21 1.78 16.15
N ILE A 120 5.50 0.64 16.23
CA ILE A 120 5.43 -0.34 15.14
C ILE A 120 4.96 0.34 13.85
N VAL A 121 3.89 1.11 13.91
CA VAL A 121 3.32 1.80 12.74
C VAL A 121 4.23 2.92 12.23
N ALA A 122 4.84 3.68 13.14
CA ALA A 122 5.77 4.75 12.79
C ALA A 122 6.98 4.21 12.01
N LEU A 123 7.49 3.04 12.39
CA LEU A 123 8.66 2.39 11.81
C LEU A 123 8.34 1.31 10.76
N SER A 124 7.07 0.98 10.53
CA SER A 124 6.66 -0.03 9.54
C SER A 124 7.16 0.33 8.14
N PRO A 125 7.95 -0.54 7.48
CA PRO A 125 8.49 -0.27 6.14
C PRO A 125 7.39 0.00 5.11
N VAL A 126 6.32 -0.79 5.15
CA VAL A 126 5.18 -0.62 4.24
C VAL A 126 4.43 0.67 4.55
N ALA A 127 4.18 1.00 5.82
CA ALA A 127 3.50 2.23 6.17
C ALA A 127 4.33 3.49 5.82
N ILE A 128 5.67 3.39 5.82
CA ILE A 128 6.55 4.44 5.33
C ILE A 128 6.46 4.52 3.80
N ALA A 129 6.64 3.41 3.11
CA ALA A 129 6.62 3.36 1.65
C ALA A 129 5.26 3.84 1.07
N THR A 130 4.14 3.42 1.67
CA THR A 130 2.80 3.78 1.19
C THR A 130 2.38 5.21 1.53
N SER A 131 3.11 5.90 2.41
CA SER A 131 2.76 7.27 2.83
C SER A 131 2.86 8.32 1.71
N THR A 132 3.55 8.01 0.61
CA THR A 132 3.66 8.85 -0.58
C THR A 132 2.93 8.25 -1.79
N HIS A 133 2.23 7.13 -1.62
CA HIS A 133 1.43 6.54 -2.69
C HIS A 133 0.08 7.25 -2.86
N VAL A 134 -0.24 7.63 -4.07
CA VAL A 134 -1.54 8.22 -4.46
C VAL A 134 -2.59 7.11 -4.58
N LYS A 135 -2.72 6.31 -3.53
CA LYS A 135 -3.62 5.15 -3.42
C LYS A 135 -4.23 5.11 -2.02
N PRO A 136 -5.33 4.42 -1.79
CA PRO A 136 -5.99 4.39 -0.47
C PRO A 136 -5.25 3.59 0.61
N TYR A 137 -4.00 3.15 0.41
CA TYR A 137 -3.30 2.26 1.34
C TYR A 137 -3.16 2.81 2.77
N THR A 138 -2.79 4.09 2.90
CA THR A 138 -2.71 4.73 4.23
C THR A 138 -4.08 4.96 4.85
N LEU A 139 -5.09 5.18 4.00
CA LEU A 139 -6.49 5.26 4.40
C LEU A 139 -6.98 3.89 4.87
N ASP A 140 -6.62 2.80 4.19
CA ASP A 140 -6.95 1.44 4.59
C ASP A 140 -6.49 1.13 6.02
N TYR A 141 -5.26 1.56 6.37
CA TYR A 141 -4.77 1.42 7.75
C TYR A 141 -5.61 2.21 8.74
N LEU A 142 -5.88 3.49 8.47
CA LEU A 142 -6.68 4.36 9.34
C LEU A 142 -8.11 3.83 9.48
N ASP A 143 -8.72 3.43 8.39
CA ASP A 143 -10.06 2.85 8.35
C ASP A 143 -10.12 1.55 9.14
N GLY A 144 -9.15 0.65 8.96
CA GLY A 144 -9.04 -0.58 9.72
C GLY A 144 -8.93 -0.32 11.22
N LEU A 145 -8.13 0.65 11.61
CA LEU A 145 -7.95 1.06 13.01
C LEU A 145 -9.26 1.62 13.60
N VAL A 146 -9.95 2.49 12.86
CA VAL A 146 -11.22 3.10 13.29
C VAL A 146 -12.32 2.05 13.39
N ILE A 147 -12.49 1.18 12.38
CA ILE A 147 -13.53 0.14 12.35
C ILE A 147 -13.31 -0.86 13.50
N VAL A 148 -12.07 -1.31 13.74
CA VAL A 148 -11.76 -2.20 14.88
C VAL A 148 -12.04 -1.49 16.20
N GLY A 149 -11.67 -0.22 16.35
CA GLY A 149 -11.93 0.57 17.56
C GLY A 149 -13.42 0.79 17.85
N LEU A 150 -14.21 1.12 16.81
CA LEU A 150 -15.67 1.28 16.92
C LEU A 150 -16.37 -0.07 17.15
N GLY A 151 -15.92 -1.14 16.50
CA GLY A 151 -16.42 -2.49 16.73
C GLY A 151 -16.23 -2.95 18.16
N TYR A 152 -15.04 -2.76 18.71
CA TYR A 152 -14.77 -3.00 20.14
C TYR A 152 -15.67 -2.15 21.03
N ALA A 153 -15.85 -0.87 20.72
CA ALA A 153 -16.73 0.01 21.50
C ALA A 153 -18.20 -0.44 21.45
N ALA A 154 -18.69 -0.90 20.29
CA ALA A 154 -20.05 -1.42 20.13
C ALA A 154 -20.29 -2.76 20.85
N LEU A 155 -19.23 -3.55 21.08
CA LEU A 155 -19.32 -4.79 21.85
C LEU A 155 -19.35 -4.56 23.37
N ILE A 156 -18.64 -3.53 23.85
CA ILE A 156 -18.59 -3.19 25.30
C ILE A 156 -19.81 -2.35 25.70
N ASP A 157 -20.06 -1.29 24.90
CA ASP A 157 -21.16 -0.36 25.12
C ASP A 157 -22.31 -0.73 24.17
N VAL A 158 -23.28 -1.49 24.67
CA VAL A 158 -24.43 -2.00 23.91
C VAL A 158 -25.39 -0.87 23.48
N HIS A 159 -25.04 0.39 23.72
CA HIS A 159 -25.87 1.52 23.31
C HIS A 159 -25.99 1.61 21.78
N PRO A 160 -27.22 1.73 21.23
CA PRO A 160 -27.45 1.67 19.77
C PRO A 160 -26.68 2.71 18.99
N ARG A 161 -26.37 3.88 19.59
CA ARG A 161 -25.56 4.93 18.96
C ARG A 161 -24.20 4.40 18.48
N ARG A 162 -23.56 3.48 19.23
CA ARG A 162 -22.26 2.91 18.85
C ARG A 162 -22.35 2.05 17.59
N SER A 163 -23.41 1.25 17.49
CA SER A 163 -23.63 0.43 16.30
C SER A 163 -24.00 1.25 15.07
N TRP A 164 -24.74 2.35 15.22
CA TRP A 164 -24.99 3.30 14.13
C TRP A 164 -23.74 4.05 13.71
N GLN A 165 -22.87 4.45 14.65
CA GLN A 165 -21.57 5.04 14.32
C GLN A 165 -20.68 4.07 13.55
N LEU A 166 -20.64 2.80 13.98
CA LEU A 166 -19.91 1.75 13.28
C LEU A 166 -20.50 1.50 11.87
N LEU A 167 -21.83 1.46 11.72
CA LEU A 167 -22.47 1.31 10.40
C LEU A 167 -22.09 2.46 9.47
N GLY A 168 -22.24 3.70 9.93
CA GLY A 168 -21.88 4.89 9.14
C GLY A 168 -20.40 4.85 8.72
N ALA A 169 -19.49 4.55 9.65
CA ALA A 169 -18.08 4.39 9.34
C ALA A 169 -17.85 3.23 8.35
N SER A 170 -18.49 2.08 8.54
CA SER A 170 -18.36 0.93 7.64
C SER A 170 -18.77 1.26 6.20
N LEU A 171 -19.89 1.96 6.02
CA LEU A 171 -20.37 2.35 4.68
C LEU A 171 -19.42 3.35 4.01
N VAL A 172 -18.96 4.35 4.76
CA VAL A 172 -18.01 5.35 4.24
C VAL A 172 -16.70 4.69 3.84
N THR A 173 -16.12 3.86 4.70
CA THR A 173 -14.82 3.22 4.43
C THR A 173 -14.92 2.23 3.27
N LEU A 174 -16.01 1.48 3.15
CA LEU A 174 -16.25 0.58 2.02
C LEU A 174 -16.37 1.33 0.68
N LEU A 175 -16.95 2.52 0.66
CA LEU A 175 -16.97 3.37 -0.53
C LEU A 175 -15.58 3.87 -0.90
N LEU A 176 -14.77 4.20 0.09
CA LEU A 176 -13.41 4.73 -0.11
C LEU A 176 -12.40 3.64 -0.48
N SER A 177 -12.54 2.43 0.07
CA SER A 177 -11.63 1.32 -0.25
C SER A 177 -12.29 -0.05 -0.15
N ALA A 178 -12.12 -0.87 -1.19
CA ALA A 178 -12.57 -2.26 -1.18
C ALA A 178 -11.69 -3.16 -0.27
N SER A 179 -10.45 -2.78 0.00
CA SER A 179 -9.52 -3.52 0.86
C SER A 179 -9.98 -3.61 2.31
N ILE A 180 -10.88 -2.71 2.74
CA ILE A 180 -11.44 -2.69 4.10
C ILE A 180 -12.53 -3.76 4.31
N LEU A 181 -13.03 -4.39 3.26
CA LEU A 181 -14.13 -5.35 3.32
C LEU A 181 -13.93 -6.45 4.38
N PRO A 182 -12.76 -7.13 4.47
CA PRO A 182 -12.55 -8.15 5.49
C PRO A 182 -12.65 -7.61 6.92
N VAL A 183 -12.24 -6.36 7.14
CA VAL A 183 -12.29 -5.73 8.46
C VAL A 183 -13.74 -5.47 8.84
N VAL A 184 -14.53 -4.89 7.94
CA VAL A 184 -15.95 -4.62 8.17
C VAL A 184 -16.71 -5.93 8.42
N VAL A 185 -16.55 -6.94 7.56
CA VAL A 185 -17.19 -8.25 7.70
C VAL A 185 -16.80 -8.91 9.03
N GLY A 186 -15.50 -8.97 9.35
CA GLY A 186 -15.01 -9.59 10.58
C GLY A 186 -15.57 -8.94 11.85
N VAL A 187 -15.62 -7.61 11.89
CA VAL A 187 -16.18 -6.88 13.03
C VAL A 187 -17.68 -7.14 13.19
N TRP A 188 -18.44 -7.01 12.10
CA TRP A 188 -19.90 -7.25 12.15
C TRP A 188 -20.26 -8.70 12.43
N MET A 189 -19.43 -9.65 12.00
CA MET A 189 -19.62 -11.08 12.32
C MET A 189 -19.51 -11.33 13.83
N VAL A 190 -18.54 -10.68 14.53
CA VAL A 190 -18.44 -10.81 15.99
C VAL A 190 -19.66 -10.19 16.68
N ILE A 191 -20.16 -9.04 16.21
CA ILE A 191 -21.36 -8.40 16.76
C ILE A 191 -22.59 -9.29 16.53
N ALA A 192 -22.75 -9.84 15.33
CA ALA A 192 -23.86 -10.74 15.01
C ALA A 192 -23.83 -12.01 15.89
N LEU A 193 -22.63 -12.57 16.11
CA LEU A 193 -22.45 -13.71 17.00
C LEU A 193 -22.77 -13.35 18.46
N ASP A 194 -22.35 -12.19 18.95
CA ASP A 194 -22.66 -11.71 20.31
C ASP A 194 -24.18 -11.52 20.52
N ILE A 195 -24.88 -11.01 19.50
CA ILE A 195 -26.36 -10.90 19.52
C ILE A 195 -27.00 -12.28 19.55
N ALA A 196 -26.56 -13.21 18.69
CA ALA A 196 -27.12 -14.54 18.58
C ALA A 196 -26.93 -15.38 19.85
N VAL A 197 -25.70 -15.37 20.40
CA VAL A 197 -25.39 -16.10 21.65
C VAL A 197 -26.07 -15.45 22.87
N GLY A 198 -26.16 -14.12 22.87
CA GLY A 198 -26.81 -13.39 23.96
C GLY A 198 -28.33 -13.58 24.04
N GLN A 199 -28.96 -14.22 23.05
CA GLN A 199 -30.40 -14.49 22.93
C GLN A 199 -31.30 -13.29 23.33
N ARG A 200 -30.83 -12.08 23.12
CA ARG A 200 -31.52 -10.85 23.49
C ARG A 200 -32.59 -10.50 22.46
N ARG A 201 -33.83 -10.93 22.72
CA ARG A 201 -34.96 -10.47 21.91
C ARG A 201 -35.06 -8.95 21.95
N GLY A 202 -35.11 -8.30 20.76
CA GLY A 202 -35.19 -6.84 20.65
C GLY A 202 -33.85 -6.11 20.78
N ASP A 203 -32.72 -6.79 20.57
CA ASP A 203 -31.42 -6.10 20.54
C ASP A 203 -31.41 -5.02 19.43
N ARG A 204 -31.28 -3.78 19.84
CA ARG A 204 -31.30 -2.60 18.95
C ARG A 204 -30.12 -2.55 17.97
N ARG A 205 -29.14 -3.45 18.07
CA ARG A 205 -28.03 -3.60 17.14
C ARG A 205 -28.40 -4.41 15.89
N LEU A 206 -29.53 -5.15 15.90
CA LEU A 206 -29.97 -5.96 14.75
C LEU A 206 -30.18 -5.13 13.48
N GLY A 207 -30.81 -3.96 13.59
CA GLY A 207 -31.03 -3.07 12.45
C GLY A 207 -29.72 -2.64 11.77
N PRO A 208 -28.77 -2.01 12.49
CA PRO A 208 -27.45 -1.68 11.95
C PRO A 208 -26.70 -2.90 11.39
N ALA A 209 -26.77 -4.07 12.05
CA ALA A 209 -26.10 -5.28 11.57
C ALA A 209 -26.69 -5.78 10.23
N ALA A 210 -28.01 -5.79 10.09
CA ALA A 210 -28.68 -6.17 8.85
C ALA A 210 -28.35 -5.21 7.70
N LEU A 211 -28.39 -3.90 7.95
CA LEU A 211 -28.01 -2.89 6.96
C LEU A 211 -26.53 -2.99 6.55
N SER A 212 -25.65 -3.29 7.51
CA SER A 212 -24.23 -3.54 7.19
C SER A 212 -24.07 -4.76 6.29
N ALA A 213 -24.81 -5.85 6.55
CA ALA A 213 -24.78 -7.04 5.71
C ALA A 213 -25.21 -6.72 4.28
N VAL A 214 -26.29 -5.95 4.10
CA VAL A 214 -26.75 -5.50 2.77
C VAL A 214 -25.66 -4.67 2.08
N GLY A 215 -25.09 -3.68 2.77
CA GLY A 215 -24.02 -2.85 2.22
C GLY A 215 -22.80 -3.66 1.80
N VAL A 216 -22.34 -4.58 2.64
CA VAL A 216 -21.24 -5.51 2.36
C VAL A 216 -21.51 -6.35 1.12
N VAL A 217 -22.70 -6.99 1.06
CA VAL A 217 -23.07 -7.83 -0.09
C VAL A 217 -23.13 -7.01 -1.37
N THR A 218 -23.74 -5.83 -1.34
CA THR A 218 -23.84 -4.95 -2.51
C THR A 218 -22.45 -4.57 -3.03
N ILE A 219 -21.54 -4.15 -2.14
CA ILE A 219 -20.18 -3.75 -2.53
C ILE A 219 -19.38 -4.97 -2.99
N ALA A 220 -19.49 -6.11 -2.31
CA ALA A 220 -18.82 -7.32 -2.74
C ALA A 220 -19.25 -7.75 -4.14
N LEU A 221 -20.54 -7.71 -4.46
CA LEU A 221 -21.06 -8.05 -5.78
C LEU A 221 -20.61 -7.06 -6.85
N THR A 222 -20.61 -5.75 -6.56
CA THR A 222 -20.21 -4.72 -7.53
C THR A 222 -18.70 -4.70 -7.78
N VAL A 223 -17.88 -4.78 -6.74
CA VAL A 223 -16.43 -4.68 -6.85
C VAL A 223 -15.82 -6.01 -7.30
N PHE A 224 -16.19 -7.12 -6.65
CA PHE A 224 -15.57 -8.41 -6.95
C PHE A 224 -16.27 -9.20 -8.06
N GLY A 225 -17.55 -8.92 -8.33
CA GLY A 225 -18.25 -9.48 -9.47
C GLY A 225 -17.69 -8.98 -10.82
N ASN A 226 -17.15 -7.77 -10.83
CA ASN A 226 -16.57 -7.14 -12.01
C ASN A 226 -15.04 -7.09 -12.00
N LEU A 227 -14.36 -7.87 -11.14
CA LEU A 227 -12.90 -7.88 -11.11
C LEU A 227 -12.35 -8.40 -12.43
N PRO A 228 -11.56 -7.60 -13.17
CA PRO A 228 -11.02 -8.01 -14.46
C PRO A 228 -10.15 -9.25 -14.34
N THR A 229 -10.27 -10.15 -15.30
CA THR A 229 -9.51 -11.40 -15.37
C THR A 229 -8.00 -11.15 -15.33
N ALA A 230 -7.54 -10.08 -15.95
CA ALA A 230 -6.12 -9.72 -15.96
C ALA A 230 -5.60 -9.32 -14.58
N LEU A 231 -6.38 -8.53 -13.82
CA LEU A 231 -6.02 -8.14 -12.46
C LEU A 231 -6.05 -9.35 -11.51
N HIS A 232 -7.01 -10.26 -11.70
CA HIS A 232 -7.06 -11.52 -10.96
C HIS A 232 -5.82 -12.38 -11.24
N ARG A 233 -5.39 -12.52 -12.51
CA ARG A 233 -4.16 -13.24 -12.88
C ARG A 233 -2.92 -12.61 -12.25
N TYR A 234 -2.81 -11.29 -12.27
CA TYR A 234 -1.69 -10.58 -11.66
C TYR A 234 -1.53 -10.90 -10.17
N TRP A 235 -2.64 -10.97 -9.43
CA TRP A 235 -2.65 -11.22 -8.00
C TRP A 235 -2.71 -12.70 -7.60
N THR A 236 -2.83 -13.63 -8.55
CA THR A 236 -3.03 -15.07 -8.26
C THR A 236 -1.96 -15.63 -7.33
N ASN A 237 -0.69 -15.22 -7.48
CA ASN A 237 0.42 -15.71 -6.65
C ASN A 237 0.40 -15.14 -5.22
N ALA A 238 -0.29 -14.04 -4.98
CA ALA A 238 -0.48 -13.43 -3.66
C ALA A 238 -1.80 -13.85 -3.00
N MET A 239 -2.57 -14.74 -3.62
CA MET A 239 -3.80 -15.28 -3.07
C MET A 239 -3.57 -16.68 -2.50
N LEU A 240 -4.23 -16.99 -1.39
CA LEU A 240 -4.16 -18.29 -0.72
C LEU A 240 -5.10 -19.34 -1.35
N THR A 241 -5.39 -19.21 -2.64
CA THR A 241 -6.25 -20.18 -3.34
C THR A 241 -5.68 -21.60 -3.20
N PRO A 242 -6.52 -22.61 -2.90
CA PRO A 242 -6.04 -23.96 -2.65
C PRO A 242 -5.59 -24.72 -3.91
N THR A 243 -5.78 -24.15 -5.09
CA THR A 243 -5.45 -24.79 -6.36
C THR A 243 -4.27 -24.11 -7.05
N PRO A 244 -3.20 -24.84 -7.40
CA PRO A 244 -2.93 -26.24 -7.03
C PRO A 244 -2.45 -26.38 -5.58
N LEU A 245 -2.84 -27.45 -4.89
CA LEU A 245 -2.47 -27.73 -3.49
C LEU A 245 -0.94 -27.78 -3.26
N SER A 246 -0.18 -28.21 -4.25
CA SER A 246 1.28 -28.29 -4.18
C SER A 246 1.96 -26.92 -3.94
N THR A 247 1.32 -25.82 -4.36
CA THR A 247 1.86 -24.46 -4.18
C THR A 247 1.40 -23.79 -2.88
N LEU A 248 0.42 -24.37 -2.18
CA LEU A 248 -0.17 -23.76 -0.98
C LEU A 248 0.85 -23.50 0.14
N PRO A 249 1.76 -24.43 0.51
CA PRO A 249 2.78 -24.17 1.53
C PRO A 249 3.67 -22.98 1.18
N HIS A 250 4.08 -22.87 -0.08
CA HIS A 250 4.89 -21.75 -0.57
C HIS A 250 4.11 -20.42 -0.47
N ARG A 251 2.84 -20.39 -0.89
CA ARG A 251 1.98 -19.19 -0.81
C ARG A 251 1.76 -18.76 0.64
N VAL A 252 1.48 -19.72 1.55
CA VAL A 252 1.33 -19.43 2.99
C VAL A 252 2.63 -18.82 3.55
N SER A 253 3.77 -19.45 3.26
CA SER A 253 5.08 -18.94 3.70
C SER A 253 5.35 -17.53 3.18
N THR A 254 5.11 -17.28 1.90
CA THR A 254 5.29 -15.97 1.26
C THR A 254 4.35 -14.93 1.85
N THR A 255 3.08 -15.29 2.10
CA THR A 255 2.09 -14.42 2.72
C THR A 255 2.50 -14.04 4.15
N VAL A 256 2.84 -15.03 4.99
CA VAL A 256 3.28 -14.78 6.37
C VAL A 256 4.53 -13.89 6.38
N ARG A 257 5.52 -14.21 5.55
CA ARG A 257 6.72 -13.40 5.39
C ARG A 257 6.38 -11.97 4.97
N GLY A 258 5.52 -11.78 3.97
CA GLY A 258 5.11 -10.47 3.48
C GLY A 258 4.40 -9.64 4.55
N LEU A 259 3.48 -10.24 5.33
CA LEU A 259 2.81 -9.57 6.45
C LEU A 259 3.81 -9.14 7.54
N VAL A 260 4.76 -10.00 7.89
CA VAL A 260 5.75 -9.71 8.93
C VAL A 260 6.74 -8.64 8.47
N THR A 261 7.31 -8.77 7.28
CA THR A 261 8.29 -7.80 6.73
C THR A 261 7.64 -6.46 6.36
N GLY A 262 6.33 -6.44 6.12
CA GLY A 262 5.58 -5.21 5.94
C GLY A 262 5.40 -4.42 7.23
N LEU A 263 5.15 -5.11 8.35
CA LEU A 263 4.95 -4.48 9.66
C LEU A 263 6.26 -4.14 10.36
N LEU A 264 7.24 -5.04 10.29
CA LEU A 264 8.47 -4.96 11.07
C LEU A 264 9.67 -4.76 10.16
N PRO A 265 10.55 -3.79 10.45
CA PRO A 265 11.77 -3.61 9.70
C PRO A 265 12.68 -4.84 9.88
N THR A 266 13.07 -5.45 8.76
CA THR A 266 13.95 -6.64 8.71
C THR A 266 15.09 -6.38 7.76
N THR A 267 16.30 -6.88 8.06
CA THR A 267 17.42 -6.77 7.14
C THR A 267 17.26 -7.77 6.00
N THR A 268 17.08 -7.29 4.78
CA THR A 268 16.95 -8.17 3.60
C THR A 268 18.26 -8.92 3.24
N LYS A 269 19.38 -8.49 3.82
CA LYS A 269 20.71 -9.04 3.53
C LYS A 269 21.04 -10.31 4.34
N ILE A 270 20.35 -10.54 5.45
CA ILE A 270 20.60 -11.67 6.34
C ILE A 270 19.32 -12.50 6.41
N SER A 271 19.30 -13.64 5.71
CA SER A 271 18.15 -14.55 5.70
C SER A 271 17.73 -15.04 7.09
N GLY A 272 18.67 -15.05 8.04
CA GLY A 272 18.41 -15.41 9.45
C GLY A 272 17.51 -14.41 10.19
N ASP A 273 17.66 -13.11 9.93
CA ASP A 273 16.88 -12.08 10.63
C ASP A 273 15.40 -12.16 10.28
N VAL A 274 15.07 -12.37 8.99
CA VAL A 274 13.68 -12.53 8.54
C VAL A 274 13.05 -13.78 9.20
N LEU A 275 13.80 -14.87 9.31
CA LEU A 275 13.33 -16.09 9.97
C LEU A 275 13.05 -15.82 11.46
N LEU A 276 14.01 -15.22 12.17
CA LEU A 276 13.87 -14.89 13.59
C LEU A 276 12.66 -13.99 13.85
N VAL A 277 12.53 -12.89 13.11
CA VAL A 277 11.41 -11.96 13.24
C VAL A 277 10.09 -12.66 12.92
N THR A 278 10.06 -13.52 11.90
CA THR A 278 8.87 -14.32 11.56
C THR A 278 8.50 -15.29 12.68
N VAL A 279 9.46 -16.01 13.25
CA VAL A 279 9.23 -16.93 14.38
C VAL A 279 8.69 -16.16 15.59
N VAL A 280 9.30 -15.02 15.94
CA VAL A 280 8.84 -14.19 17.06
C VAL A 280 7.40 -13.69 16.79
N ALA A 281 7.10 -13.21 15.58
CA ALA A 281 5.77 -12.75 15.21
C ALA A 281 4.74 -13.89 15.31
N VAL A 282 5.05 -15.09 14.80
CA VAL A 282 4.19 -16.27 14.88
C VAL A 282 3.94 -16.68 16.33
N VAL A 283 4.97 -16.68 17.18
CA VAL A 283 4.83 -16.96 18.63
C VAL A 283 3.93 -15.94 19.29
N LEU A 284 4.12 -14.64 19.02
CA LEU A 284 3.28 -13.58 19.60
C LEU A 284 1.82 -13.72 19.14
N LEU A 285 1.59 -13.96 17.85
CA LEU A 285 0.25 -14.15 17.32
C LEU A 285 -0.43 -15.39 17.92
N SER A 286 0.29 -16.52 18.01
CA SER A 286 -0.22 -17.76 18.61
C SER A 286 -0.57 -17.57 20.09
N CYS A 287 0.32 -16.93 20.87
CA CYS A 287 0.05 -16.61 22.27
C CYS A 287 -1.14 -15.64 22.41
N GLY A 288 -1.29 -14.70 21.48
CA GLY A 288 -2.41 -13.76 21.46
C GLY A 288 -3.74 -14.47 21.19
N LEU A 289 -3.78 -15.41 20.26
CA LEU A 289 -4.97 -16.19 19.97
C LEU A 289 -5.45 -17.02 21.18
N LEU A 290 -4.58 -17.42 22.09
CA LEU A 290 -4.98 -18.09 23.33
C LEU A 290 -5.79 -17.16 24.28
N GLU A 291 -5.77 -15.85 24.05
CA GLU A 291 -6.59 -14.87 24.80
C GLU A 291 -7.98 -14.64 24.17
N ILE A 292 -8.33 -15.32 23.06
CA ILE A 292 -9.58 -15.09 22.33
C ILE A 292 -10.83 -15.25 23.18
N ARG A 293 -10.84 -16.22 24.12
CA ARG A 293 -11.97 -16.43 25.03
C ARG A 293 -12.09 -15.36 26.12
N ARG A 294 -11.02 -14.60 26.38
CA ARG A 294 -10.93 -13.64 27.50
C ARG A 294 -11.00 -12.19 27.05
N SER A 295 -10.67 -11.90 25.77
CA SER A 295 -10.52 -10.54 25.27
C SER A 295 -11.41 -10.27 24.07
N ARG A 296 -12.38 -9.37 24.22
CA ARG A 296 -13.22 -8.89 23.12
C ARG A 296 -12.39 -8.25 21.99
N ALA A 297 -11.31 -7.56 22.33
CA ALA A 297 -10.38 -6.99 21.37
C ALA A 297 -9.74 -8.07 20.49
N VAL A 298 -9.30 -9.18 21.10
CA VAL A 298 -8.72 -10.32 20.38
C VAL A 298 -9.77 -11.04 19.55
N GLN A 299 -11.02 -11.16 20.02
CA GLN A 299 -12.12 -11.72 19.23
C GLN A 299 -12.34 -10.96 17.94
N VAL A 300 -12.47 -9.63 18.02
CA VAL A 300 -12.62 -8.75 16.86
C VAL A 300 -11.41 -8.89 15.92
N ALA A 301 -10.21 -8.76 16.46
CA ALA A 301 -8.99 -8.84 15.67
C ALA A 301 -8.83 -10.19 14.95
N THR A 302 -9.14 -11.29 15.65
CA THR A 302 -9.09 -12.64 15.07
C THR A 302 -10.14 -12.83 13.96
N ALA A 303 -11.36 -12.34 14.16
CA ALA A 303 -12.41 -12.42 13.14
C ALA A 303 -12.00 -11.65 11.88
N VAL A 304 -11.39 -10.46 12.02
CA VAL A 304 -10.86 -9.67 10.91
C VAL A 304 -9.81 -10.47 10.13
N VAL A 305 -8.83 -11.07 10.82
CA VAL A 305 -7.78 -11.87 10.17
C VAL A 305 -8.36 -13.09 9.48
N LEU A 306 -9.26 -13.83 10.14
CA LEU A 306 -9.91 -15.00 9.55
C LEU A 306 -10.73 -14.63 8.30
N THR A 307 -11.44 -13.51 8.33
CA THR A 307 -12.20 -13.03 7.16
C THR A 307 -11.25 -12.63 6.02
N ALA A 308 -10.12 -11.99 6.31
CA ALA A 308 -9.12 -11.67 5.30
C ALA A 308 -8.53 -12.94 4.66
N VAL A 309 -8.20 -13.94 5.48
CA VAL A 309 -7.75 -15.25 4.99
C VAL A 309 -8.83 -15.91 4.12
N ALA A 310 -10.08 -15.91 4.56
CA ALA A 310 -11.20 -16.46 3.78
C ALA A 310 -11.36 -15.74 2.43
N CYS A 311 -11.30 -14.41 2.40
CA CYS A 311 -11.34 -13.64 1.16
C CYS A 311 -10.16 -13.99 0.23
N SER A 312 -8.97 -14.24 0.79
CA SER A 312 -7.79 -14.65 0.00
C SER A 312 -7.91 -16.08 -0.53
N VAL A 313 -8.43 -17.01 0.27
CA VAL A 313 -8.71 -18.39 -0.16
C VAL A 313 -9.75 -18.42 -1.29
N LEU A 314 -10.75 -17.54 -1.22
CA LEU A 314 -11.74 -17.35 -2.27
C LEU A 314 -11.21 -16.61 -3.50
N GLY A 315 -9.92 -16.23 -3.52
CA GLY A 315 -9.29 -15.55 -4.65
C GLY A 315 -9.80 -14.12 -4.86
N ARG A 316 -10.20 -13.41 -3.79
CA ARG A 316 -10.78 -12.07 -3.90
C ARG A 316 -9.86 -10.97 -3.44
N ILE A 317 -9.02 -11.22 -2.43
CA ILE A 317 -8.10 -10.23 -1.86
C ILE A 317 -6.72 -10.87 -1.72
N PRO A 318 -5.67 -10.28 -2.32
CA PRO A 318 -4.31 -10.75 -2.12
C PRO A 318 -3.84 -10.41 -0.70
N LEU A 319 -3.03 -11.30 -0.10
CA LEU A 319 -2.40 -11.12 1.20
C LEU A 319 -0.87 -11.24 1.12
N GLY A 320 -0.18 -10.58 2.01
CA GLY A 320 1.29 -10.58 2.06
C GLY A 320 1.95 -9.68 1.01
N THR A 321 1.20 -8.78 0.41
CA THR A 321 1.69 -7.86 -0.63
C THR A 321 2.31 -6.60 -0.05
N GLY A 322 2.04 -6.31 1.21
CA GLY A 322 2.39 -5.07 1.88
C GLY A 322 1.53 -3.86 1.48
N ARG A 323 0.64 -3.99 0.49
CA ARG A 323 -0.21 -2.88 0.01
C ARG A 323 -1.67 -3.09 0.43
N THR A 324 -2.27 -4.19 0.01
CA THR A 324 -3.67 -4.54 0.31
C THR A 324 -3.87 -4.99 1.75
N ASP A 325 -2.79 -5.26 2.48
CA ASP A 325 -2.81 -5.73 3.85
C ASP A 325 -2.94 -4.62 4.89
N MET A 326 -2.79 -3.36 4.48
CA MET A 326 -2.79 -2.22 5.40
C MET A 326 -4.05 -2.18 6.28
N ALA A 327 -5.19 -2.58 5.73
CA ALA A 327 -6.46 -2.63 6.45
C ALA A 327 -6.46 -3.60 7.66
N ILE A 328 -5.73 -4.72 7.58
CA ILE A 328 -5.71 -5.75 8.62
C ILE A 328 -4.58 -5.58 9.64
N TYR A 329 -3.61 -4.70 9.39
CA TYR A 329 -2.49 -4.48 10.32
C TYR A 329 -2.90 -4.07 11.72
N PRO A 330 -3.93 -3.22 11.95
CA PRO A 330 -4.41 -2.95 13.30
C PRO A 330 -4.83 -4.22 14.06
N ALA A 331 -5.47 -5.17 13.38
CA ALA A 331 -5.89 -6.43 13.98
C ALA A 331 -4.68 -7.34 14.31
N LEU A 332 -3.71 -7.45 13.41
CA LEU A 332 -2.48 -8.21 13.66
C LEU A 332 -1.69 -7.65 14.84
N ILE A 333 -1.55 -6.33 14.91
CA ILE A 333 -0.89 -5.64 16.02
C ILE A 333 -1.61 -5.94 17.35
N LEU A 334 -2.94 -5.90 17.40
CA LEU A 334 -3.70 -6.18 18.62
C LEU A 334 -3.51 -7.63 19.10
N ILE A 335 -3.52 -8.61 18.19
CA ILE A 335 -3.27 -10.01 18.55
C ILE A 335 -1.83 -10.17 19.09
N ALA A 336 -0.84 -9.58 18.41
CA ALA A 336 0.56 -9.65 18.83
C ALA A 336 0.79 -8.99 20.18
N LEU A 337 0.17 -7.84 20.46
CA LEU A 337 0.22 -7.15 21.76
C LEU A 337 -0.40 -7.99 22.88
N ALA A 338 -1.52 -8.66 22.62
CA ALA A 338 -2.15 -9.57 23.58
C ALA A 338 -1.22 -10.76 23.90
N GLY A 339 -0.55 -11.30 22.87
CA GLY A 339 0.45 -12.35 23.03
C GLY A 339 1.66 -11.91 23.86
N GLY A 340 2.20 -10.74 23.55
CA GLY A 340 3.29 -10.13 24.32
C GLY A 340 2.92 -9.91 25.79
N ALA A 341 1.72 -9.41 26.04
CA ALA A 341 1.20 -9.24 27.41
C ALA A 341 1.03 -10.57 28.14
N ARG A 342 0.59 -11.63 27.46
CA ARG A 342 0.49 -12.99 28.01
C ARG A 342 1.87 -13.56 28.36
N LEU A 343 2.81 -13.50 27.42
CA LEU A 343 4.18 -13.97 27.64
C LEU A 343 4.87 -13.21 28.77
N SER A 344 4.73 -11.88 28.80
CA SER A 344 5.29 -11.06 29.87
C SER A 344 4.73 -11.45 31.22
N ARG A 345 3.42 -11.69 31.33
CA ARG A 345 2.80 -12.16 32.60
C ARG A 345 3.35 -13.53 33.00
N ALA A 346 3.46 -14.48 32.07
CA ALA A 346 3.99 -15.83 32.36
C ALA A 346 5.46 -15.79 32.82
N LEU A 347 6.29 -14.97 32.19
CA LEU A 347 7.69 -14.78 32.55
C LEU A 347 7.85 -14.11 33.91
N LEU A 348 7.05 -13.07 34.18
CA LEU A 348 7.14 -12.31 35.42
C LEU A 348 6.65 -13.08 36.66
N VAL A 349 5.73 -14.04 36.46
CA VAL A 349 5.32 -14.97 37.55
C VAL A 349 6.47 -15.91 37.90
N ARG A 350 7.21 -16.39 36.89
CA ARG A 350 8.35 -17.30 37.11
C ARG A 350 9.64 -16.58 37.52
N TRP A 351 9.77 -15.31 37.14
CA TRP A 351 11.00 -14.52 37.27
C TRP A 351 10.67 -13.06 37.63
N PRO A 352 10.37 -12.76 38.87
CA PRO A 352 9.97 -11.39 39.31
C PRO A 352 11.02 -10.32 39.00
N SER A 353 12.32 -10.68 39.11
CA SER A 353 13.45 -9.82 38.72
C SER A 353 13.61 -9.63 37.20
N GLY A 354 12.97 -10.44 36.41
CA GLY A 354 13.01 -10.40 34.95
C GLY A 354 12.33 -9.16 34.32
N ARG A 355 11.65 -8.32 35.10
CA ARG A 355 11.01 -7.09 34.57
C ARG A 355 11.99 -6.17 33.87
N ILE A 356 13.17 -5.99 34.45
CA ILE A 356 14.23 -5.15 33.86
C ILE A 356 14.73 -5.77 32.58
N VAL A 357 14.96 -7.08 32.58
CA VAL A 357 15.43 -7.81 31.40
C VAL A 357 14.42 -7.73 30.25
N VAL A 358 13.14 -7.98 30.52
CA VAL A 358 12.07 -7.88 29.51
C VAL A 358 11.97 -6.45 28.98
N ALA A 359 11.98 -5.44 29.84
CA ALA A 359 11.95 -4.04 29.42
C ALA A 359 13.17 -3.68 28.56
N SER A 360 14.37 -4.10 28.96
CA SER A 360 15.61 -3.86 28.21
C SER A 360 15.59 -4.53 26.84
N LEU A 361 15.11 -5.78 26.74
CA LEU A 361 14.97 -6.49 25.47
C LEU A 361 13.96 -5.80 24.54
N VAL A 362 12.84 -5.33 25.06
CA VAL A 362 11.86 -4.55 24.27
C VAL A 362 12.49 -3.25 23.77
N ILE A 363 13.17 -2.51 24.62
CA ILE A 363 13.84 -1.25 24.23
C ILE A 363 14.93 -1.53 23.19
N ALA A 364 15.78 -2.53 23.43
CA ALA A 364 16.83 -2.91 22.47
C ALA A 364 16.24 -3.32 21.11
N GLY A 365 15.14 -4.09 21.12
CA GLY A 365 14.42 -4.48 19.90
C GLY A 365 13.85 -3.28 19.15
N LEU A 366 13.27 -2.29 19.86
CA LEU A 366 12.75 -1.07 19.25
C LEU A 366 13.88 -0.18 18.68
N VAL A 367 15.01 -0.07 19.39
CA VAL A 367 16.20 0.67 18.91
C VAL A 367 16.76 -0.02 17.65
N ALA A 368 16.91 -1.34 17.68
CA ALA A 368 17.34 -2.12 16.53
C ALA A 368 16.38 -1.94 15.34
N ALA A 369 15.07 -2.01 15.58
CA ALA A 369 14.05 -1.75 14.56
C ALA A 369 14.19 -0.34 13.94
N GLY A 370 14.43 0.68 14.76
CA GLY A 370 14.68 2.05 14.29
C GLY A 370 15.93 2.15 13.42
N ALA A 371 17.04 1.54 13.84
CA ALA A 371 18.28 1.50 13.08
C ALA A 371 18.11 0.78 11.74
N VAL A 372 17.41 -0.35 11.73
CA VAL A 372 17.09 -1.09 10.50
C VAL A 372 16.17 -0.28 9.58
N ALA A 373 15.16 0.40 10.13
CA ALA A 373 14.27 1.25 9.35
C ALA A 373 15.04 2.38 8.64
N ILE A 374 16.01 3.01 9.32
CA ILE A 374 16.89 4.02 8.72
C ILE A 374 17.77 3.40 7.62
N ALA A 375 18.43 2.27 7.92
CA ALA A 375 19.37 1.63 7.00
C ALA A 375 18.68 1.09 5.73
N GLN A 376 17.41 0.74 5.83
CA GLN A 376 16.63 0.18 4.72
C GLN A 376 15.71 1.20 4.05
N HIS A 377 15.65 2.42 4.61
CA HIS A 377 14.83 3.44 4.00
C HIS A 377 15.28 3.67 2.56
N ARG A 378 14.46 3.24 1.65
CA ARG A 378 14.59 3.56 0.22
C ARG A 378 13.33 4.27 -0.19
N PRO A 379 13.44 5.48 -0.75
CA PRO A 379 12.29 6.10 -1.38
C PRO A 379 11.67 5.12 -2.37
N TYR A 380 10.36 5.13 -2.45
CA TYR A 380 9.68 4.30 -3.44
C TYR A 380 10.20 4.67 -4.83
N PRO A 381 10.43 3.69 -5.72
CA PRO A 381 10.94 3.96 -7.05
C PRO A 381 9.98 4.90 -7.78
N ALA A 382 10.45 6.10 -8.06
CA ALA A 382 9.71 7.14 -8.76
C ALA A 382 10.29 7.34 -10.16
N THR A 383 9.43 7.68 -11.12
CA THR A 383 9.87 8.18 -12.42
C THR A 383 10.37 9.61 -12.25
N ASN A 384 11.66 9.84 -12.41
CA ASN A 384 12.21 11.19 -12.30
C ASN A 384 12.30 11.86 -13.69
N LEU A 385 11.13 12.13 -14.28
CA LEU A 385 11.05 12.83 -15.57
C LEU A 385 11.64 14.23 -15.50
N GLY A 386 11.50 14.92 -14.37
CA GLY A 386 12.08 16.26 -14.18
C GLY A 386 13.59 16.33 -14.38
N ALA A 387 14.32 15.24 -14.10
CA ALA A 387 15.74 15.14 -14.38
C ALA A 387 16.06 14.69 -15.81
N LEU A 388 15.14 13.98 -16.48
CA LEU A 388 15.37 13.42 -17.83
C LEU A 388 14.90 14.33 -18.96
N VAL A 389 13.84 15.11 -18.75
CA VAL A 389 13.30 16.02 -19.77
C VAL A 389 14.34 17.06 -20.25
N PRO A 390 15.14 17.70 -19.38
CA PRO A 390 16.20 18.58 -19.85
C PRO A 390 17.25 17.87 -20.72
N GLU A 391 17.48 16.58 -20.49
CA GLU A 391 18.45 15.77 -21.22
C GLU A 391 17.99 15.43 -22.65
N LEU A 392 16.71 15.62 -22.97
CA LEU A 392 16.19 15.40 -24.33
C LEU A 392 16.93 16.25 -25.38
N SER A 393 17.31 17.47 -25.01
CA SER A 393 18.07 18.36 -25.88
C SER A 393 19.45 17.81 -26.27
N SER A 394 19.99 16.90 -25.46
CA SER A 394 21.29 16.27 -25.69
C SER A 394 21.23 15.04 -26.62
N CYS A 395 20.03 14.61 -27.03
CA CYS A 395 19.88 13.48 -27.94
C CYS A 395 20.32 13.76 -29.38
N GLY A 396 20.53 15.04 -29.76
CA GLY A 396 20.99 15.42 -31.08
C GLY A 396 20.83 16.91 -31.36
N ALA A 397 21.29 17.36 -32.53
CA ALA A 397 21.17 18.75 -32.94
C ALA A 397 19.73 19.18 -33.27
N ARG A 398 18.84 18.23 -33.54
CA ARG A 398 17.40 18.45 -33.74
C ARG A 398 16.61 17.94 -32.52
N PRO A 399 15.44 18.54 -32.23
CA PRO A 399 14.56 18.00 -31.20
C PRO A 399 14.23 16.55 -31.49
N PRO A 400 14.40 15.63 -30.52
CA PRO A 400 14.13 14.22 -30.74
C PRO A 400 12.62 13.95 -30.82
N LEU A 401 12.26 12.92 -31.57
CA LEU A 401 10.94 12.30 -31.43
C LEU A 401 10.89 11.53 -30.11
N VAL A 402 10.04 11.97 -29.19
CA VAL A 402 9.92 11.31 -27.89
C VAL A 402 9.01 10.10 -27.98
N VAL A 403 9.48 8.98 -27.44
CA VAL A 403 8.73 7.74 -27.32
C VAL A 403 8.74 7.32 -25.85
N VAL A 404 7.60 6.95 -25.31
CA VAL A 404 7.45 6.49 -23.93
C VAL A 404 6.90 5.07 -23.89
N ASP A 405 7.44 4.26 -22.99
CA ASP A 405 6.92 2.93 -22.74
C ASP A 405 5.57 2.96 -22.00
N ALA A 406 4.97 1.79 -21.88
CA ALA A 406 3.69 1.63 -21.21
C ALA A 406 3.67 2.10 -19.75
N TYR A 407 4.80 2.06 -19.07
CA TYR A 407 4.91 2.42 -17.65
C TYR A 407 5.25 3.91 -17.45
N THR A 408 5.95 4.52 -18.37
CA THR A 408 6.28 5.95 -18.37
C THR A 408 5.10 6.81 -18.86
N ARG A 409 4.15 6.25 -19.61
CA ARG A 409 3.05 6.99 -20.24
C ARG A 409 2.20 7.82 -19.27
N TYR A 410 1.91 7.29 -18.08
CA TYR A 410 1.10 8.01 -17.11
C TYR A 410 1.84 9.18 -16.47
N PRO A 411 3.07 9.01 -15.96
CA PRO A 411 3.88 10.14 -15.52
C PRO A 411 4.11 11.16 -16.64
N TRP A 412 4.37 10.72 -17.86
CA TRP A 412 4.53 11.61 -19.02
C TRP A 412 3.25 12.40 -19.31
N ALA A 413 2.10 11.72 -19.38
CA ALA A 413 0.82 12.39 -19.62
C ALA A 413 0.47 13.38 -18.50
N LEU A 414 0.87 13.08 -17.27
CA LEU A 414 0.63 13.97 -16.13
C LEU A 414 1.49 15.24 -16.19
N THR A 415 2.78 15.12 -16.50
CA THR A 415 3.77 16.20 -16.32
C THR A 415 4.12 16.92 -17.61
N GLU A 416 4.25 16.20 -18.73
CA GLU A 416 4.81 16.72 -19.96
C GLU A 416 3.79 16.80 -21.11
N SER A 417 2.59 16.25 -20.95
CA SER A 417 1.57 16.26 -21.99
C SER A 417 0.39 17.17 -21.63
N PRO A 418 0.27 18.36 -22.26
CA PRO A 418 -0.90 19.21 -22.03
C PRO A 418 -2.21 18.56 -22.50
N ARG A 419 -2.13 17.68 -23.51
CA ARG A 419 -3.27 16.93 -24.06
C ARG A 419 -2.90 15.46 -24.19
N PHE A 420 -3.85 14.60 -23.87
CA PHE A 420 -3.77 13.15 -24.05
C PHE A 420 -5.16 12.61 -24.34
N THR A 421 -5.22 11.44 -25.01
CA THR A 421 -6.46 10.71 -25.22
C THR A 421 -6.44 9.42 -24.41
N LEU A 422 -7.62 9.02 -23.96
CA LEU A 422 -7.83 7.78 -23.24
C LEU A 422 -8.55 6.78 -24.12
N GLU A 423 -8.12 5.53 -24.02
CA GLU A 423 -8.80 4.39 -24.64
C GLU A 423 -9.17 3.38 -23.55
N PHE A 424 -10.33 2.73 -23.71
CA PHE A 424 -10.75 1.70 -22.77
C PHE A 424 -9.96 0.44 -23.03
N SER A 425 -9.18 -0.01 -22.03
CA SER A 425 -8.42 -1.25 -22.09
C SER A 425 -9.15 -2.33 -21.32
N SER A 426 -9.63 -3.36 -22.03
CA SER A 426 -10.18 -4.57 -21.41
C SER A 426 -9.09 -5.53 -20.93
N GLY A 427 -7.85 -5.34 -21.37
CA GLY A 427 -6.76 -6.27 -21.13
C GLY A 427 -6.08 -6.11 -19.78
N TYR A 428 -5.92 -4.88 -19.32
CA TYR A 428 -5.23 -4.60 -18.05
C TYR A 428 -6.15 -3.87 -17.07
N GLY A 429 -6.79 -4.66 -16.23
CA GLY A 429 -7.42 -4.16 -15.03
C GLY A 429 -8.60 -3.21 -15.20
N ALA A 430 -9.46 -3.43 -16.15
CA ALA A 430 -10.67 -2.64 -16.41
C ALA A 430 -10.46 -1.14 -16.19
N GLY A 431 -10.25 -0.42 -17.21
CA GLY A 431 -10.14 1.02 -17.10
C GLY A 431 -9.66 1.69 -18.36
N PHE A 432 -9.64 3.01 -18.33
CA PHE A 432 -9.07 3.79 -19.41
C PHE A 432 -7.55 3.86 -19.26
N THR A 433 -6.85 3.72 -20.37
CA THR A 433 -5.40 3.89 -20.48
C THR A 433 -5.07 5.07 -21.38
N VAL A 434 -3.90 5.67 -21.21
CA VAL A 434 -3.40 6.72 -22.11
C VAL A 434 -3.00 6.05 -23.41
N ALA A 435 -3.75 6.33 -24.47
CA ALA A 435 -3.49 5.79 -25.82
C ALA A 435 -2.59 6.72 -26.64
N HIS A 436 -2.78 8.04 -26.49
CA HIS A 436 -2.00 9.05 -27.23
C HIS A 436 -1.64 10.21 -26.32
N SER A 437 -0.49 10.81 -26.59
CA SER A 437 0.02 12.02 -25.95
C SER A 437 0.33 13.06 -27.04
N SER A 438 0.12 14.35 -26.73
CA SER A 438 0.42 15.43 -27.67
C SER A 438 1.93 15.68 -27.86
N THR A 439 2.77 15.13 -27.00
CA THR A 439 4.22 15.40 -26.96
C THR A 439 5.07 14.15 -27.09
N ALA A 440 4.48 12.95 -27.08
CA ALA A 440 5.21 11.71 -27.22
C ALA A 440 4.36 10.61 -27.89
N ILE A 441 5.03 9.68 -28.59
CA ILE A 441 4.43 8.41 -29.00
C ILE A 441 4.37 7.49 -27.79
N VAL A 442 3.19 6.95 -27.50
CA VAL A 442 2.96 6.04 -26.38
C VAL A 442 2.98 4.61 -26.90
N LEU A 443 3.86 3.77 -26.37
CA LEU A 443 3.87 2.34 -26.69
C LEU A 443 2.84 1.58 -25.83
N PRO A 444 2.12 0.60 -26.41
CA PRO A 444 1.23 -0.28 -25.65
C PRO A 444 1.99 -1.16 -24.66
N ALA A 445 1.32 -1.61 -23.60
CA ALA A 445 1.90 -2.50 -22.59
C ALA A 445 1.96 -3.95 -23.08
N GLN A 446 3.13 -4.56 -23.07
CA GLN A 446 3.26 -6.00 -23.26
C GLN A 446 3.15 -6.74 -21.91
N PRO A 447 2.56 -7.92 -21.87
CA PRO A 447 1.76 -8.65 -22.87
C PRO A 447 0.26 -8.32 -22.79
N TYR A 448 -0.11 -7.21 -22.18
CA TYR A 448 -1.46 -6.93 -21.71
C TYR A 448 -2.35 -6.22 -22.73
N GLU A 449 -1.75 -5.55 -23.70
CA GLU A 449 -2.48 -4.85 -24.76
C GLU A 449 -2.37 -5.60 -26.08
N VAL A 450 -3.54 -5.83 -26.68
CA VAL A 450 -3.63 -6.52 -27.97
C VAL A 450 -3.01 -5.66 -29.07
N GLY A 451 -2.17 -6.27 -29.91
CA GLY A 451 -1.62 -5.61 -31.12
C GLY A 451 -0.24 -4.98 -30.92
N TYR A 452 0.39 -5.09 -29.75
CA TYR A 452 1.78 -4.66 -29.62
C TYR A 452 2.72 -5.66 -30.30
N THR A 453 3.34 -5.24 -31.37
CA THR A 453 4.48 -5.91 -31.99
C THR A 453 5.65 -4.93 -32.03
N PRO A 454 6.77 -5.19 -31.31
CA PRO A 454 7.89 -4.25 -31.23
C PRO A 454 8.39 -3.81 -32.60
N ILE A 455 8.43 -4.74 -33.56
CA ILE A 455 8.86 -4.48 -34.93
C ILE A 455 7.92 -3.49 -35.65
N ALA A 456 6.61 -3.70 -35.56
CA ALA A 456 5.65 -2.81 -36.22
C ALA A 456 5.68 -1.40 -35.62
N TRP A 457 5.82 -1.31 -34.29
CA TRP A 457 5.93 -0.03 -33.61
C TRP A 457 7.25 0.68 -33.89
N ALA A 458 8.39 -0.02 -33.89
CA ALA A 458 9.68 0.55 -34.28
C ALA A 458 9.61 1.15 -35.68
N ARG A 459 9.12 0.41 -36.66
CA ARG A 459 8.92 0.88 -38.05
C ARG A 459 7.94 2.06 -38.12
N SER A 460 6.92 2.11 -37.28
CA SER A 460 6.01 3.25 -37.23
C SER A 460 6.71 4.49 -36.70
N VAL A 461 7.49 4.35 -35.63
CA VAL A 461 8.28 5.43 -35.04
C VAL A 461 9.34 5.92 -36.04
N GLU A 462 10.06 5.02 -36.69
CA GLU A 462 11.05 5.34 -37.74
C GLU A 462 10.44 6.13 -38.90
N ARG A 463 9.27 5.72 -39.39
CA ARG A 463 8.55 6.47 -40.43
C ARG A 463 8.16 7.87 -39.96
N THR A 464 7.76 8.01 -38.68
CA THR A 464 7.40 9.31 -38.11
C THR A 464 8.61 10.20 -37.92
N ALA A 465 9.73 9.65 -37.46
CA ALA A 465 10.99 10.37 -37.28
C ALA A 465 11.65 10.76 -38.61
N GLY A 466 11.42 9.96 -39.64
CA GLY A 466 12.14 10.11 -40.90
C GLY A 466 13.65 9.84 -40.79
N ALA A 467 14.38 10.05 -41.87
CA ALA A 467 15.80 9.67 -41.95
C ALA A 467 16.77 10.52 -41.11
N ALA A 468 16.32 11.61 -40.49
CA ALA A 468 17.23 12.59 -39.89
C ALA A 468 16.86 13.03 -38.44
N GLN A 469 15.73 12.57 -37.92
CA GLN A 469 15.31 12.96 -36.57
C GLN A 469 15.80 11.93 -35.52
N PRO A 470 16.47 12.35 -34.45
CA PRO A 470 16.82 11.45 -33.37
C PRO A 470 15.56 10.98 -32.62
N ILE A 471 15.64 9.80 -32.03
CA ILE A 471 14.57 9.23 -31.20
C ILE A 471 15.03 9.20 -29.74
N ALA A 472 14.22 9.74 -28.86
CA ALA A 472 14.41 9.67 -27.41
C ALA A 472 13.42 8.68 -26.81
N PHE A 473 13.89 7.55 -26.34
CA PHE A 473 13.05 6.52 -25.72
C PHE A 473 13.17 6.58 -24.19
N LEU A 474 12.04 6.78 -23.54
CA LEU A 474 11.91 6.78 -22.09
C LEU A 474 11.26 5.48 -21.63
N GLU A 475 12.00 4.68 -20.89
CA GLU A 475 11.60 3.37 -20.41
C GLU A 475 11.63 3.32 -18.88
N THR A 476 10.55 2.85 -18.28
CA THR A 476 10.45 2.59 -16.83
C THR A 476 10.17 1.11 -16.60
N PRO A 477 11.18 0.28 -16.32
CA PRO A 477 10.95 -1.14 -16.07
C PRO A 477 10.06 -1.34 -14.84
N PRO A 478 9.18 -2.36 -14.85
CA PRO A 478 8.38 -2.70 -13.68
C PRO A 478 9.29 -3.04 -12.51
N ALA A 479 8.89 -2.62 -11.29
CA ALA A 479 9.68 -2.84 -10.09
C ALA A 479 10.02 -4.32 -9.89
N GLY A 480 11.31 -4.63 -9.79
CA GLY A 480 11.82 -5.98 -9.54
C GLY A 480 11.99 -6.88 -10.77
N VAL A 481 11.77 -6.36 -11.98
CA VAL A 481 11.98 -7.08 -13.23
C VAL A 481 13.10 -6.39 -14.02
N ALA A 482 14.13 -7.15 -14.38
CA ALA A 482 15.07 -6.72 -15.41
C ALA A 482 14.36 -6.81 -16.76
N HIS A 483 13.66 -5.74 -17.13
CA HIS A 483 12.93 -5.66 -18.38
C HIS A 483 13.78 -4.88 -19.38
N VAL A 484 14.07 -5.49 -20.52
CA VAL A 484 14.60 -4.80 -21.68
C VAL A 484 13.45 -4.76 -22.68
N ASP A 485 12.95 -3.56 -22.98
CA ASP A 485 11.91 -3.44 -23.98
C ASP A 485 12.47 -3.88 -25.35
N PRO A 486 11.82 -4.85 -26.02
CA PRO A 486 12.23 -5.31 -27.35
C PRO A 486 12.26 -4.19 -28.40
N PHE A 487 11.60 -3.06 -28.13
CA PHE A 487 11.58 -1.88 -28.99
C PHE A 487 12.99 -1.31 -29.20
N SER A 488 13.76 -1.11 -28.12
CA SER A 488 15.16 -0.63 -28.21
C SER A 488 16.04 -1.56 -29.04
N ALA A 489 15.91 -2.88 -28.81
CA ALA A 489 16.65 -3.88 -29.57
C ALA A 489 16.26 -3.90 -31.06
N THR A 490 14.99 -3.60 -31.35
CA THR A 490 14.50 -3.52 -32.74
C THR A 490 15.06 -2.30 -33.46
N LEU A 491 15.04 -1.11 -32.84
CA LEU A 491 15.65 0.10 -33.41
C LEU A 491 17.13 -0.11 -33.72
N GLN A 492 17.87 -0.75 -32.82
CA GLN A 492 19.29 -1.03 -33.06
C GLN A 492 19.51 -1.98 -34.23
N ARG A 493 18.65 -3.00 -34.39
CA ARG A 493 18.70 -3.92 -35.55
C ARG A 493 18.38 -3.21 -36.84
N ASP A 494 17.48 -2.23 -36.80
CA ASP A 494 17.06 -1.46 -37.98
C ASP A 494 18.01 -0.28 -38.27
N GLY A 495 19.19 -0.23 -37.62
CA GLY A 495 20.28 0.67 -37.94
C GLY A 495 20.37 1.94 -37.09
N TYR A 496 19.58 2.07 -36.05
CA TYR A 496 19.76 3.17 -35.12
C TYR A 496 20.89 2.85 -34.11
N ARG A 497 21.69 3.88 -33.81
CA ARG A 497 22.76 3.78 -32.85
C ARG A 497 22.37 4.48 -31.56
N VAL A 498 22.56 3.82 -30.41
CA VAL A 498 22.46 4.48 -29.10
C VAL A 498 23.64 5.44 -28.95
N VAL A 499 23.36 6.74 -28.88
CA VAL A 499 24.38 7.77 -28.72
C VAL A 499 24.53 8.22 -27.28
N ARG A 500 23.50 8.06 -26.47
CA ARG A 500 23.51 8.41 -25.06
C ARG A 500 22.47 7.60 -24.29
N THR A 501 22.81 7.27 -23.04
CA THR A 501 21.87 6.71 -22.07
C THR A 501 22.02 7.45 -20.76
N VAL A 502 20.90 7.93 -20.21
CA VAL A 502 20.83 8.61 -18.90
C VAL A 502 19.79 7.91 -18.04
N ARG A 503 20.09 7.70 -16.78
CA ARG A 503 19.15 7.08 -15.83
C ARG A 503 18.87 8.03 -14.68
N ALA A 504 17.57 8.20 -14.38
CA ALA A 504 17.14 8.95 -13.21
C ALA A 504 15.99 8.20 -12.50
N GLY A 505 16.23 7.82 -11.26
CA GLY A 505 15.31 6.93 -10.54
C GLY A 505 15.21 5.55 -11.20
N THR A 506 14.00 5.15 -11.55
CA THR A 506 13.73 3.90 -12.26
C THR A 506 13.65 4.08 -13.78
N THR A 507 13.60 5.31 -14.25
CA THR A 507 13.44 5.62 -15.68
C THR A 507 14.79 5.76 -16.35
N THR A 508 14.89 5.21 -17.55
CA THR A 508 16.07 5.32 -18.44
C THR A 508 15.66 6.08 -19.69
N LEU A 509 16.41 7.10 -20.04
CA LEU A 509 16.36 7.78 -21.34
C LEU A 509 17.45 7.18 -22.23
N SER A 510 17.07 6.63 -23.37
CA SER A 510 17.98 6.18 -24.42
C SER A 510 17.81 7.05 -25.66
N CYS A 511 18.88 7.73 -26.07
CA CYS A 511 18.90 8.55 -27.28
C CYS A 511 19.42 7.72 -28.47
N PHE A 512 18.63 7.63 -29.51
CA PHE A 512 18.95 6.93 -30.74
C PHE A 512 19.18 7.94 -31.89
N SER A 513 20.30 7.78 -32.60
CA SER A 513 20.57 8.50 -33.82
C SER A 513 20.50 7.55 -34.98
N PRO A 514 19.85 7.93 -36.09
CA PRO A 514 19.93 7.13 -37.33
C PRO A 514 21.38 7.04 -37.78
N HIS A 515 21.79 5.88 -38.26
CA HIS A 515 23.09 5.80 -38.97
C HIS A 515 23.06 6.80 -40.12
N ALA A 516 23.90 7.80 -40.02
CA ALA A 516 24.18 8.60 -41.23
C ALA A 516 24.56 7.60 -42.32
N LEU A 517 23.75 7.52 -43.36
CA LEU A 517 24.16 6.84 -44.59
C LEU A 517 25.52 7.42 -44.89
N ALA A 518 26.56 6.59 -44.81
CA ALA A 518 27.88 7.01 -45.26
C ALA A 518 27.68 7.59 -46.65
N PRO A 519 28.22 8.78 -46.94
CA PRO A 519 28.08 9.34 -48.27
C PRO A 519 28.53 8.26 -49.22
N MET A 520 27.63 7.80 -50.11
CA MET A 520 28.01 6.91 -51.19
C MET A 520 29.12 7.64 -51.96
N ARG A 521 30.35 7.17 -51.75
CA ARG A 521 31.49 7.60 -52.55
C ARG A 521 31.37 7.01 -53.94
#